data_11a8e1940a713af3ebfc8d92b7c64e5b
#
_entry.id   11a8e1940a713af3ebfc8d92b7c64e5b
#
_cell.length_a   1.000
_cell.length_b   1.000
_cell.length_c   1.000
_cell.angle_alpha   90.00
_cell.angle_beta   90.00
_cell.angle_gamma   90.00
#
_symmetry.space_group_name_H-M   'P 1'
#
loop_
_entity.id
_entity.type
_entity.pdbx_description
1 polymer ?
#
loop_
_entity_poly.entity_id
_entity_poly.type
_entity_poly.pdbx_seq_one_letter_code
_entity_poly.pdbx_strand_id
1 'polypeptide(L)'
;AQNYPKELLDIYVIADNCTDRTAQIAASAGAFVYHRYNSHQIGKGYALDFLFKRLAEEGKDDYDGYFVFDADNYVDPDFVKEMNVTFGSGDYAALTSYRNSKNFGANWISAGYGLWFLREARFLNAPRMKLGVNCAISGTGFLVTGDVIRENGGWPFHLLTEDIEFSVNCALKGQMIGYCEKAVVYDEQPITFRQSWDQRLRWSKGFYQVDY
;
A
#
# COMPACT_ATOMS: atom_id res chain seq x y z
N ALA A 1 3.78 17.32 2.83
CA ALA A 1 5.24 17.20 2.82
C ALA A 1 5.66 16.26 3.95
N GLN A 2 6.72 15.46 3.74
CA GLN A 2 7.28 14.58 4.77
C GLN A 2 8.42 15.26 5.50
N ASN A 3 8.55 15.01 6.80
CA ASN A 3 9.70 15.40 7.64
C ASN A 3 10.87 14.43 7.40
N TYR A 4 11.33 14.35 6.17
CA TYR A 4 12.39 13.46 5.68
C TYR A 4 13.19 14.15 4.57
N PRO A 5 14.50 13.89 4.40
CA PRO A 5 15.28 14.51 3.35
C PRO A 5 14.69 14.26 1.97
N LYS A 6 14.41 15.34 1.24
CA LYS A 6 13.72 15.25 -0.06
C LYS A 6 14.55 14.56 -1.13
N GLU A 7 15.86 14.69 -1.04
CA GLU A 7 16.85 14.08 -1.93
C GLU A 7 16.91 12.55 -1.83
N LEU A 8 16.29 11.97 -0.79
CA LEU A 8 16.17 10.53 -0.58
C LEU A 8 14.80 9.97 -1.00
N LEU A 9 13.93 10.84 -1.55
CA LEU A 9 12.55 10.46 -1.89
C LEU A 9 12.22 10.84 -3.32
N ASP A 10 11.94 9.87 -4.15
CA ASP A 10 11.30 10.05 -5.44
C ASP A 10 9.81 9.70 -5.35
N ILE A 11 8.97 10.51 -5.99
CA ILE A 11 7.53 10.30 -6.02
C ILE A 11 7.10 9.89 -7.42
N TYR A 12 6.59 8.68 -7.54
CA TYR A 12 6.05 8.12 -8.77
C TYR A 12 4.53 8.08 -8.72
N VAL A 13 3.89 8.49 -9.80
CA VAL A 13 2.44 8.41 -9.95
C VAL A 13 2.11 7.61 -11.21
N ILE A 14 1.29 6.60 -11.06
CA ILE A 14 0.77 5.80 -12.16
C ILE A 14 -0.60 6.37 -12.54
N ALA A 15 -0.69 7.04 -13.68
CA ALA A 15 -1.95 7.49 -14.25
C ALA A 15 -2.56 6.34 -15.06
N ASP A 16 -3.24 5.41 -14.36
CA ASP A 16 -3.81 4.19 -14.95
C ASP A 16 -5.19 4.44 -15.53
N ASN A 17 -5.30 4.37 -16.85
CA ASN A 17 -6.52 4.63 -17.62
C ASN A 17 -7.16 6.02 -17.34
N CYS A 18 -6.36 7.00 -16.89
CA CYS A 18 -6.85 8.35 -16.63
C CYS A 18 -7.15 9.11 -17.93
N THR A 19 -8.36 9.70 -18.01
CA THR A 19 -8.80 10.54 -19.13
C THR A 19 -8.93 12.00 -18.72
N ASP A 20 -8.68 12.32 -17.46
CA ASP A 20 -8.76 13.65 -16.87
C ASP A 20 -7.36 14.29 -16.70
N ARG A 21 -7.29 15.34 -15.90
CA ARG A 21 -6.05 16.09 -15.65
C ARG A 21 -5.15 15.49 -14.56
N THR A 22 -5.42 14.27 -14.07
CA THR A 22 -4.67 13.62 -12.98
C THR A 22 -3.16 13.63 -13.25
N ALA A 23 -2.73 13.17 -14.41
CA ALA A 23 -1.31 13.13 -14.77
C ALA A 23 -0.65 14.51 -14.80
N GLN A 24 -1.34 15.51 -15.34
CA GLN A 24 -0.82 16.88 -15.41
C GLN A 24 -0.66 17.50 -14.01
N ILE A 25 -1.66 17.28 -13.15
CA ILE A 25 -1.64 17.79 -11.76
C ILE A 25 -0.49 17.13 -10.98
N ALA A 26 -0.32 15.83 -11.10
CA ALA A 26 0.76 15.11 -10.44
C ALA A 26 2.15 15.58 -10.91
N ALA A 27 2.34 15.74 -12.21
CA ALA A 27 3.60 16.26 -12.77
C ALA A 27 3.88 17.70 -12.30
N SER A 28 2.85 18.56 -12.25
CA SER A 28 2.98 19.93 -11.74
C SER A 28 3.34 19.99 -10.25
N ALA A 29 3.01 18.94 -9.49
CA ALA A 29 3.40 18.79 -8.10
C ALA A 29 4.82 18.21 -7.91
N GLY A 30 5.53 17.90 -8.99
CA GLY A 30 6.91 17.40 -8.98
C GLY A 30 7.03 15.88 -8.96
N ALA A 31 5.97 15.13 -9.24
CA ALA A 31 6.03 13.69 -9.35
C ALA A 31 6.50 13.22 -10.73
N PHE A 32 7.20 12.10 -10.78
CA PHE A 32 7.45 11.34 -12.00
C PHE A 32 6.16 10.59 -12.38
N VAL A 33 5.60 10.89 -13.56
CA VAL A 33 4.31 10.33 -13.96
C VAL A 33 4.46 9.31 -15.06
N TYR A 34 3.94 8.11 -14.82
CA TYR A 34 3.86 7.03 -15.79
C TYR A 34 2.42 6.84 -16.24
N HIS A 35 2.19 6.91 -17.55
CA HIS A 35 0.89 6.69 -18.15
C HIS A 35 0.72 5.21 -18.52
N ARG A 36 -0.37 4.61 -18.08
CA ARG A 36 -0.76 3.26 -18.45
C ARG A 36 -2.17 3.25 -19.00
N TYR A 37 -2.33 2.67 -20.18
CA TYR A 37 -3.64 2.47 -20.83
C TYR A 37 -3.80 0.98 -21.16
N ASN A 38 -4.63 0.29 -20.39
CA ASN A 38 -4.91 -1.13 -20.61
C ASN A 38 -6.31 -1.46 -20.10
N SER A 39 -7.23 -1.79 -21.02
CA SER A 39 -8.62 -2.12 -20.71
C SER A 39 -8.83 -3.59 -20.26
N HIS A 40 -7.83 -4.44 -20.43
CA HIS A 40 -7.92 -5.87 -20.09
C HIS A 40 -7.30 -6.20 -18.73
N GLN A 41 -6.24 -5.51 -18.36
CA GLN A 41 -5.53 -5.71 -17.10
C GLN A 41 -5.86 -4.53 -16.18
N ILE A 42 -7.02 -4.58 -15.53
CA ILE A 42 -7.52 -3.51 -14.65
C ILE A 42 -7.25 -3.92 -13.20
N GLY A 43 -6.66 -3.01 -12.43
CA GLY A 43 -6.42 -3.20 -10.99
C GLY A 43 -5.06 -2.69 -10.54
N LYS A 44 -4.95 -2.45 -9.24
CA LYS A 44 -3.75 -1.89 -8.60
C LYS A 44 -2.52 -2.78 -8.80
N GLY A 45 -2.67 -4.10 -8.67
CA GLY A 45 -1.56 -5.04 -8.89
C GLY A 45 -0.94 -4.91 -10.28
N TYR A 46 -1.77 -4.82 -11.33
CA TYR A 46 -1.27 -4.60 -12.69
C TYR A 46 -0.61 -3.24 -12.89
N ALA A 47 -1.11 -2.20 -12.22
CA ALA A 47 -0.51 -0.88 -12.28
C ALA A 47 0.87 -0.86 -11.60
N LEU A 48 1.00 -1.50 -10.44
CA LEU A 48 2.27 -1.65 -9.71
C LEU A 48 3.28 -2.46 -10.53
N ASP A 49 2.87 -3.60 -11.11
CA ASP A 49 3.73 -4.44 -11.95
C ASP A 49 4.25 -3.67 -13.17
N PHE A 50 3.38 -2.90 -13.81
CA PHE A 50 3.77 -2.01 -14.90
C PHE A 50 4.85 -1.02 -14.48
N LEU A 51 4.67 -0.34 -13.33
CA LEU A 51 5.65 0.65 -12.86
C LEU A 51 7.00 0.00 -12.54
N PHE A 52 7.00 -1.08 -11.75
CA PHE A 52 8.25 -1.72 -11.34
C PHE A 52 9.05 -2.27 -12.51
N LYS A 53 8.38 -2.85 -13.52
CA LYS A 53 9.02 -3.28 -14.76
C LYS A 53 9.62 -2.11 -15.54
N ARG A 54 8.89 -0.98 -15.63
CA ARG A 54 9.40 0.22 -16.29
C ARG A 54 10.61 0.81 -15.57
N LEU A 55 10.59 0.85 -14.24
CA LEU A 55 11.73 1.32 -13.46
C LEU A 55 12.97 0.43 -13.69
N ALA A 56 12.80 -0.89 -13.71
CA ALA A 56 13.88 -1.83 -14.01
C ALA A 56 14.42 -1.66 -15.43
N GLU A 57 13.54 -1.54 -16.44
CA GLU A 57 13.94 -1.28 -17.84
C GLU A 57 14.71 0.03 -18.00
N GLU A 58 14.40 1.05 -17.20
CA GLU A 58 15.03 2.36 -17.21
C GLU A 58 16.29 2.43 -16.31
N GLY A 59 16.63 1.35 -15.59
CA GLY A 59 17.74 1.32 -14.63
C GLY A 59 17.52 2.25 -13.43
N LYS A 60 16.27 2.41 -13.01
CA LYS A 60 15.83 3.26 -11.89
C LYS A 60 15.23 2.44 -10.74
N ASP A 61 15.67 1.23 -10.55
CA ASP A 61 15.15 0.28 -9.55
C ASP A 61 16.10 0.06 -8.36
N ASP A 62 17.12 0.92 -8.23
CA ASP A 62 18.10 0.87 -7.14
C ASP A 62 17.63 1.68 -5.92
N TYR A 63 16.45 1.30 -5.37
CA TYR A 63 15.91 1.83 -4.12
C TYR A 63 15.99 0.80 -3.01
N ASP A 64 16.23 1.26 -1.76
CA ASP A 64 16.14 0.41 -0.58
C ASP A 64 14.72 -0.12 -0.36
N GLY A 65 13.71 0.67 -0.71
CA GLY A 65 12.32 0.27 -0.60
C GLY A 65 11.34 1.22 -1.30
N TYR A 66 10.13 0.73 -1.47
CA TYR A 66 9.04 1.43 -2.14
C TYR A 66 7.84 1.56 -1.21
N PHE A 67 7.41 2.78 -0.99
CA PHE A 67 6.13 3.05 -0.33
C PHE A 67 4.99 3.01 -1.35
N VAL A 68 3.91 2.35 -0.99
CA VAL A 68 2.71 2.25 -1.83
C VAL A 68 1.53 2.91 -1.14
N PHE A 69 0.93 3.89 -1.82
CA PHE A 69 -0.24 4.63 -1.36
C PHE A 69 -1.33 4.67 -2.41
N ASP A 70 -2.57 4.68 -1.97
CA ASP A 70 -3.70 5.03 -2.81
C ASP A 70 -3.76 6.56 -2.98
N ALA A 71 -4.27 7.02 -4.13
CA ALA A 71 -4.23 8.43 -4.51
C ALA A 71 -5.05 9.37 -3.60
N ASP A 72 -5.98 8.81 -2.83
CA ASP A 72 -6.85 9.54 -1.90
C ASP A 72 -6.32 9.58 -0.46
N ASN A 73 -5.13 9.03 -0.21
CA ASN A 73 -4.57 8.98 1.12
C ASN A 73 -3.95 10.32 1.57
N TYR A 74 -4.14 10.64 2.84
CA TYR A 74 -3.29 11.58 3.56
C TYR A 74 -2.25 10.85 4.38
N VAL A 75 -1.01 11.22 4.20
CA VAL A 75 0.13 10.61 4.87
C VAL A 75 0.62 11.53 5.98
N ASP A 76 0.75 11.01 7.20
CA ASP A 76 1.28 11.78 8.32
C ASP A 76 2.67 12.35 7.97
N PRO A 77 3.01 13.60 8.36
CA PRO A 77 4.30 14.20 8.03
C PRO A 77 5.52 13.41 8.51
N ASP A 78 5.41 12.64 9.57
CA ASP A 78 6.51 11.81 10.10
C ASP A 78 6.47 10.36 9.58
N PHE A 79 5.55 10.03 8.68
CA PHE A 79 5.33 8.66 8.20
C PHE A 79 6.60 7.98 7.70
N VAL A 80 7.31 8.61 6.75
CA VAL A 80 8.53 8.02 6.16
C VAL A 80 9.63 7.88 7.21
N LYS A 81 9.79 8.86 8.09
CA LYS A 81 10.76 8.83 9.19
C LYS A 81 10.49 7.65 10.13
N GLU A 82 9.26 7.46 10.59
CA GLU A 82 8.89 6.38 11.50
C GLU A 82 9.02 5.00 10.82
N MET A 83 8.62 4.90 9.56
CA MET A 83 8.82 3.67 8.76
C MET A 83 10.29 3.34 8.60
N ASN A 84 11.15 4.33 8.31
CA ASN A 84 12.59 4.12 8.17
C ASN A 84 13.24 3.65 9.47
N VAL A 85 12.85 4.19 10.61
CA VAL A 85 13.32 3.72 11.93
C VAL A 85 12.94 2.25 12.16
N THR A 86 11.71 1.88 11.84
CA THR A 86 11.24 0.50 11.98
C THR A 86 11.95 -0.42 10.97
N PHE A 87 12.13 0.03 9.74
CA PHE A 87 12.83 -0.71 8.68
C PHE A 87 14.27 -1.05 9.08
N GLY A 88 15.00 -0.10 9.64
CA GLY A 88 16.37 -0.31 10.11
C GLY A 88 16.49 -1.13 11.40
N SER A 89 15.38 -1.51 12.05
CA SER A 89 15.39 -2.27 13.32
C SER A 89 15.36 -3.79 13.16
N GLY A 90 15.18 -4.30 11.95
CA GLY A 90 15.09 -5.74 11.70
C GLY A 90 15.17 -6.07 10.20
N ASP A 91 15.12 -7.36 9.92
CA ASP A 91 15.13 -7.91 8.57
C ASP A 91 13.68 -8.13 8.10
N TYR A 92 13.13 -7.15 7.40
CA TYR A 92 11.75 -7.15 6.91
C TYR A 92 11.72 -7.14 5.39
N ALA A 93 10.93 -8.02 4.79
CA ALA A 93 10.59 -7.99 3.37
C ALA A 93 9.61 -6.85 3.05
N ALA A 94 8.74 -6.54 4.01
CA ALA A 94 7.79 -5.44 3.92
C ALA A 94 7.40 -4.94 5.32
N LEU A 95 6.89 -3.71 5.37
CA LEU A 95 6.29 -3.13 6.58
C LEU A 95 4.90 -2.63 6.27
N THR A 96 3.92 -2.95 7.12
CA THR A 96 2.62 -2.29 7.11
C THR A 96 2.56 -1.17 8.15
N SER A 97 1.63 -0.24 7.98
CA SER A 97 1.46 0.92 8.85
C SER A 97 0.09 0.94 9.53
N TYR A 98 -0.15 1.94 10.37
CA TYR A 98 -1.48 2.18 10.91
C TYR A 98 -2.35 2.93 9.90
N ARG A 99 -3.28 2.22 9.29
CA ARG A 99 -4.33 2.78 8.44
C ARG A 99 -5.45 3.34 9.31
N ASN A 100 -5.67 4.64 9.25
CA ASN A 100 -6.70 5.36 9.99
C ASN A 100 -7.75 5.91 9.01
N SER A 101 -8.87 6.43 9.53
CA SER A 101 -9.95 7.01 8.72
C SER A 101 -9.92 8.53 8.73
N LYS A 102 -9.96 9.17 7.54
CA LYS A 102 -10.11 10.62 7.37
C LYS A 102 -11.48 11.12 7.82
N ASN A 103 -12.50 10.32 7.56
CA ASN A 103 -13.90 10.70 7.69
C ASN A 103 -14.64 9.88 8.77
N PHE A 104 -13.94 9.50 9.85
CA PHE A 104 -14.51 8.74 10.96
C PHE A 104 -15.83 9.30 11.47
N GLY A 105 -15.92 10.62 11.60
CA GLY A 105 -17.11 11.32 12.13
C GLY A 105 -18.25 11.54 11.11
N ALA A 106 -18.12 11.09 9.87
CA ALA A 106 -19.13 11.35 8.84
C ALA A 106 -20.46 10.62 9.12
N ASN A 107 -20.39 9.34 9.47
CA ASN A 107 -21.56 8.55 9.90
C ASN A 107 -21.11 7.19 10.51
N TRP A 108 -22.09 6.37 10.90
CA TRP A 108 -21.83 5.06 11.52
C TRP A 108 -21.11 4.06 10.60
N ILE A 109 -21.24 4.18 9.27
CA ILE A 109 -20.56 3.31 8.30
C ILE A 109 -19.06 3.61 8.32
N SER A 110 -18.68 4.87 8.11
CA SER A 110 -17.28 5.30 8.14
C SER A 110 -16.63 5.10 9.51
N ALA A 111 -17.38 5.33 10.59
CA ALA A 111 -16.93 5.02 11.95
C ALA A 111 -16.67 3.52 12.14
N GLY A 112 -17.51 2.65 11.59
CA GLY A 112 -17.34 1.21 11.61
C GLY A 112 -16.04 0.75 10.92
N TYR A 113 -15.69 1.35 9.79
CA TYR A 113 -14.39 1.11 9.14
C TYR A 113 -13.22 1.60 9.99
N GLY A 114 -13.31 2.79 10.57
CA GLY A 114 -12.26 3.30 11.45
C GLY A 114 -12.02 2.40 12.65
N LEU A 115 -13.08 1.86 13.27
CA LEU A 115 -12.98 0.88 14.35
C LEU A 115 -12.37 -0.45 13.86
N TRP A 116 -12.70 -0.87 12.64
CA TRP A 116 -12.10 -2.07 12.04
C TRP A 116 -10.58 -1.92 11.88
N PHE A 117 -10.10 -0.82 11.31
CA PHE A 117 -8.68 -0.57 11.15
C PHE A 117 -7.95 -0.34 12.47
N LEU A 118 -8.60 0.29 13.45
CA LEU A 118 -8.05 0.40 14.81
C LEU A 118 -7.87 -0.99 15.45
N ARG A 119 -8.87 -1.89 15.29
CA ARG A 119 -8.77 -3.28 15.74
C ARG A 119 -7.61 -4.00 15.06
N GLU A 120 -7.49 -3.86 13.73
CA GLU A 120 -6.42 -4.48 12.96
C GLU A 120 -5.04 -4.00 13.45
N ALA A 121 -4.86 -2.70 13.61
CA ALA A 121 -3.63 -2.10 14.09
C ALA A 121 -3.27 -2.56 15.53
N ARG A 122 -4.19 -2.36 16.48
CA ARG A 122 -3.96 -2.55 17.92
C ARG A 122 -4.00 -3.99 18.39
N PHE A 123 -4.89 -4.80 17.82
CA PHE A 123 -5.19 -6.15 18.34
C PHE A 123 -4.72 -7.27 17.41
N LEU A 124 -4.28 -6.95 16.19
CA LEU A 124 -3.70 -7.93 15.29
C LEU A 124 -2.22 -7.61 14.98
N ASN A 125 -1.93 -6.48 14.32
CA ASN A 125 -0.56 -6.19 13.85
C ASN A 125 0.39 -5.85 15.00
N ALA A 126 0.00 -5.03 15.98
CA ALA A 126 0.88 -4.68 17.09
C ALA A 126 1.27 -5.90 17.96
N PRO A 127 0.35 -6.83 18.35
CA PRO A 127 0.74 -8.07 19.02
C PRO A 127 1.60 -8.99 18.14
N ARG A 128 1.28 -9.14 16.86
CA ARG A 128 2.07 -9.96 15.92
C ARG A 128 3.51 -9.48 15.83
N MET A 129 3.71 -8.16 15.67
CA MET A 129 5.04 -7.56 15.67
C MET A 129 5.81 -7.87 16.93
N LYS A 130 5.18 -7.76 18.12
CA LYS A 130 5.80 -8.07 19.41
C LYS A 130 6.15 -9.56 19.57
N LEU A 131 5.38 -10.44 18.98
CA LEU A 131 5.60 -11.88 19.00
C LEU A 131 6.56 -12.38 17.93
N GLY A 132 7.03 -11.49 17.03
CA GLY A 132 7.91 -11.86 15.91
C GLY A 132 7.22 -12.77 14.90
N VAL A 133 5.90 -12.59 14.68
CA VAL A 133 5.16 -13.32 13.66
C VAL A 133 4.64 -12.35 12.59
N ASN A 134 4.40 -12.84 11.38
CA ASN A 134 4.01 -12.03 10.23
C ASN A 134 2.76 -11.18 10.49
N CYS A 135 2.87 -9.89 10.19
CA CYS A 135 1.74 -9.00 10.00
C CYS A 135 1.13 -9.21 8.60
N ALA A 136 0.01 -8.55 8.32
CA ALA A 136 -0.59 -8.54 7.00
C ALA A 136 -0.66 -7.10 6.48
N ILE A 137 -0.43 -6.94 5.18
CA ILE A 137 -0.62 -5.65 4.51
C ILE A 137 -2.12 -5.41 4.31
N SER A 138 -2.54 -4.16 4.46
CA SER A 138 -3.94 -3.74 4.38
C SER A 138 -4.14 -2.69 3.28
N GLY A 139 -3.84 -3.06 2.06
CA GLY A 139 -4.12 -2.33 0.82
C GLY A 139 -3.24 -1.11 0.56
N THR A 140 -2.95 -0.28 1.55
CA THR A 140 -2.25 1.00 1.36
C THR A 140 -1.36 1.35 2.54
N GLY A 141 -0.45 2.33 2.37
CA GLY A 141 0.44 2.77 3.43
C GLY A 141 1.44 1.69 3.86
N PHE A 142 2.00 0.96 2.94
CA PHE A 142 3.01 -0.05 3.22
C PHE A 142 4.32 0.23 2.49
N LEU A 143 5.39 -0.34 3.01
CA LEU A 143 6.71 -0.39 2.38
C LEU A 143 6.99 -1.83 1.94
N VAL A 144 7.55 -1.99 0.75
CA VAL A 144 8.17 -3.24 0.28
C VAL A 144 9.64 -2.97 -0.06
N THR A 145 10.54 -3.89 0.29
CA THR A 145 11.97 -3.70 0.01
C THR A 145 12.26 -3.78 -1.48
N GLY A 146 13.30 -3.06 -1.92
CA GLY A 146 13.78 -3.12 -3.28
C GLY A 146 14.22 -4.54 -3.67
N ASP A 147 14.84 -5.28 -2.73
CA ASP A 147 15.25 -6.67 -2.95
C ASP A 147 14.07 -7.57 -3.30
N VAL A 148 12.96 -7.48 -2.55
CA VAL A 148 11.75 -8.28 -2.81
C VAL A 148 11.15 -7.96 -4.18
N ILE A 149 11.16 -6.69 -4.60
CA ILE A 149 10.70 -6.30 -5.94
C ILE A 149 11.61 -6.88 -7.02
N ARG A 150 12.93 -6.80 -6.85
CA ARG A 150 13.91 -7.37 -7.79
C ARG A 150 13.82 -8.90 -7.86
N GLU A 151 13.73 -9.59 -6.72
CA GLU A 151 13.57 -11.04 -6.65
C GLU A 151 12.30 -11.56 -7.33
N ASN A 152 11.22 -10.81 -7.24
CA ASN A 152 9.96 -11.15 -7.89
C ASN A 152 9.89 -10.73 -9.37
N GLY A 153 10.87 -9.95 -9.87
CA GLY A 153 10.85 -9.39 -11.22
C GLY A 153 9.72 -8.37 -11.43
N GLY A 154 9.35 -7.63 -10.40
CA GLY A 154 8.27 -6.66 -10.35
C GLY A 154 7.22 -7.00 -9.29
N TRP A 155 5.94 -6.78 -9.61
CA TRP A 155 4.79 -7.05 -8.72
C TRP A 155 3.85 -8.08 -9.34
N PRO A 156 4.13 -9.38 -9.25
CA PRO A 156 3.34 -10.43 -9.91
C PRO A 156 2.02 -10.78 -9.20
N PHE A 157 1.48 -9.89 -8.38
CA PHE A 157 0.27 -10.07 -7.58
C PHE A 157 -0.88 -9.30 -8.22
N HIS A 158 -1.84 -10.01 -8.82
CA HIS A 158 -2.87 -9.41 -9.66
C HIS A 158 -4.30 -9.73 -9.23
N LEU A 159 -4.49 -10.43 -8.13
CA LEU A 159 -5.82 -10.74 -7.60
C LEU A 159 -6.53 -9.48 -7.11
N LEU A 160 -7.82 -9.58 -6.82
CA LEU A 160 -8.62 -8.45 -6.31
C LEU A 160 -8.14 -7.89 -4.96
N THR A 161 -7.40 -8.72 -4.22
CA THR A 161 -6.72 -8.38 -2.97
C THR A 161 -5.24 -8.72 -3.12
N GLU A 162 -4.54 -7.96 -3.97
CA GLU A 162 -3.12 -8.13 -4.29
C GLU A 162 -2.23 -8.02 -3.05
N ASP A 163 -2.67 -7.26 -2.05
CA ASP A 163 -2.03 -7.07 -0.76
C ASP A 163 -2.04 -8.36 0.09
N ILE A 164 -3.15 -9.07 0.10
CA ILE A 164 -3.28 -10.37 0.78
C ILE A 164 -2.50 -11.45 0.03
N GLU A 165 -2.60 -11.48 -1.30
CA GLU A 165 -1.81 -12.39 -2.16
C GLU A 165 -0.31 -12.22 -1.87
N PHE A 166 0.19 -10.98 -1.84
CA PHE A 166 1.57 -10.68 -1.47
C PHE A 166 1.90 -11.12 -0.04
N SER A 167 1.01 -10.86 0.92
CA SER A 167 1.23 -11.22 2.33
C SER A 167 1.34 -12.74 2.51
N VAL A 168 0.51 -13.52 1.82
CA VAL A 168 0.57 -14.98 1.81
C VAL A 168 1.85 -15.46 1.14
N ASN A 169 2.25 -14.87 0.02
CA ASN A 169 3.50 -15.19 -0.66
C ASN A 169 4.72 -14.97 0.25
N CYS A 170 4.80 -13.85 0.97
CA CYS A 170 5.86 -13.60 1.95
C CYS A 170 5.89 -14.69 3.03
N ALA A 171 4.73 -15.06 3.57
CA ALA A 171 4.64 -16.10 4.59
C ALA A 171 5.12 -17.46 4.06
N LEU A 172 4.77 -17.84 2.85
CA LEU A 172 5.21 -19.09 2.20
C LEU A 172 6.72 -19.11 1.93
N LYS A 173 7.33 -17.95 1.65
CA LYS A 173 8.77 -17.79 1.47
C LYS A 173 9.54 -17.65 2.78
N GLY A 174 8.87 -17.62 3.93
CA GLY A 174 9.50 -17.33 5.23
C GLY A 174 10.00 -15.89 5.37
N GLN A 175 9.51 -14.98 4.53
CA GLN A 175 9.85 -13.56 4.57
C GLN A 175 8.98 -12.85 5.60
N MET A 176 9.58 -11.94 6.37
CA MET A 176 8.90 -11.26 7.49
C MET A 176 8.23 -9.97 7.04
N ILE A 177 6.93 -9.83 7.34
CA ILE A 177 6.20 -8.56 7.25
C ILE A 177 6.08 -7.97 8.65
N GLY A 178 6.70 -6.82 8.89
CA GLY A 178 6.61 -6.10 10.15
C GLY A 178 5.47 -5.07 10.18
N TYR A 179 5.34 -4.37 11.32
CA TYR A 179 4.33 -3.34 11.53
C TYR A 179 4.94 -2.11 12.22
N CYS A 180 4.70 -0.93 11.67
CA CYS A 180 5.07 0.35 12.26
C CYS A 180 3.82 1.07 12.81
N GLU A 181 3.64 1.05 14.14
CA GLU A 181 2.48 1.67 14.80
C GLU A 181 2.45 3.20 14.68
N LYS A 182 3.63 3.83 14.60
CA LYS A 182 3.77 5.29 14.56
C LYS A 182 3.61 5.89 13.17
N ALA A 183 3.78 5.09 12.13
CA ALA A 183 3.53 5.53 10.77
C ALA A 183 2.03 5.48 10.49
N VAL A 184 1.40 6.64 10.32
CA VAL A 184 -0.06 6.74 10.15
C VAL A 184 -0.41 7.22 8.75
N VAL A 185 -1.30 6.51 8.09
CA VAL A 185 -1.94 6.91 6.84
C VAL A 185 -3.45 7.07 7.07
N TYR A 186 -4.02 8.12 6.52
CA TYR A 186 -5.44 8.42 6.63
C TYR A 186 -6.12 8.17 5.29
N ASP A 187 -7.07 7.28 5.30
CA ASP A 187 -7.82 6.82 4.13
C ASP A 187 -9.29 7.23 4.20
N GLU A 188 -9.94 7.45 3.07
CA GLU A 188 -11.34 7.82 3.00
C GLU A 188 -12.23 6.58 2.96
N GLN A 189 -13.21 6.54 3.87
CA GLN A 189 -14.08 5.38 4.02
C GLN A 189 -15.45 5.61 3.40
N PRO A 190 -16.13 4.55 2.93
CA PRO A 190 -17.50 4.62 2.44
C PRO A 190 -18.45 5.30 3.45
N ILE A 191 -19.32 6.14 2.93
CA ILE A 191 -20.35 6.82 3.71
C ILE A 191 -21.77 6.34 3.38
N THR A 192 -21.94 5.50 2.36
CA THR A 192 -23.21 4.89 2.02
C THR A 192 -23.16 3.38 2.14
N PHE A 193 -24.30 2.77 2.46
CA PHE A 193 -24.41 1.31 2.56
C PHE A 193 -24.03 0.63 1.24
N ARG A 194 -24.43 1.21 0.09
CA ARG A 194 -24.12 0.66 -1.23
C ARG A 194 -22.62 0.61 -1.49
N GLN A 195 -21.91 1.71 -1.23
CA GLN A 195 -20.43 1.75 -1.36
C GLN A 195 -19.78 0.71 -0.45
N SER A 196 -20.21 0.62 0.80
CA SER A 196 -19.70 -0.36 1.77
C SER A 196 -19.94 -1.81 1.31
N TRP A 197 -21.14 -2.08 0.79
CA TRP A 197 -21.49 -3.40 0.26
C TRP A 197 -20.61 -3.80 -0.92
N ASP A 198 -20.51 -2.93 -1.92
CA ASP A 198 -19.75 -3.18 -3.14
C ASP A 198 -18.26 -3.39 -2.81
N GLN A 199 -17.68 -2.60 -1.89
CA GLN A 199 -16.30 -2.75 -1.45
C GLN A 199 -16.07 -4.07 -0.70
N ARG A 200 -16.92 -4.43 0.26
CA ARG A 200 -16.81 -5.67 1.05
C ARG A 200 -17.01 -6.90 0.17
N LEU A 201 -17.92 -6.83 -0.80
CA LEU A 201 -18.12 -7.90 -1.77
C LEU A 201 -16.85 -8.13 -2.61
N ARG A 202 -16.18 -7.06 -3.04
CA ARG A 202 -14.89 -7.14 -3.73
C ARG A 202 -13.83 -7.79 -2.86
N TRP A 203 -13.71 -7.38 -1.59
CA TRP A 203 -12.76 -7.98 -0.65
C TRP A 203 -13.04 -9.47 -0.43
N SER A 204 -14.29 -9.84 -0.19
CA SER A 204 -14.66 -11.25 -0.01
C SER A 204 -14.31 -12.10 -1.24
N LYS A 205 -14.55 -11.59 -2.45
CA LYS A 205 -14.14 -12.28 -3.68
C LYS A 205 -12.62 -12.43 -3.76
N GLY A 206 -11.86 -11.39 -3.41
CA GLY A 206 -10.40 -11.44 -3.39
C GLY A 206 -9.87 -12.47 -2.40
N PHE A 207 -10.41 -12.56 -1.20
CA PHE A 207 -10.04 -13.61 -0.24
C PHE A 207 -10.23 -15.02 -0.80
N TYR A 208 -11.39 -15.29 -1.42
CA TYR A 208 -11.63 -16.59 -2.05
C TYR A 208 -10.68 -16.89 -3.21
N GLN A 209 -10.18 -15.88 -3.92
CA GLN A 209 -9.20 -16.08 -4.99
C GLN A 209 -7.82 -16.47 -4.44
N VAL A 210 -7.44 -15.98 -3.25
CA VAL A 210 -6.16 -16.33 -2.63
C VAL A 210 -6.16 -17.74 -2.03
N ASP A 211 -7.33 -18.25 -1.61
CA ASP A 211 -7.48 -19.59 -1.01
C ASP A 211 -7.44 -20.71 -2.06
N TYR A 212 -7.57 -20.40 -3.34
CA TYR A 212 -7.57 -21.37 -4.47
C TYR A 212 -6.26 -21.29 -5.26
#